data_f6b7b84acb0e4becaadf1ce5aea60143
#
_entry.id   f6b7b84acb0e4becaadf1ce5aea60143
#
_cell.length_a   1.000
_cell.length_b   1.000
_cell.length_c   1.000
_cell.angle_alpha   90.00
_cell.angle_beta   90.00
_cell.angle_gamma   90.00
#
_symmetry.space_group_name_H-M   'P 1'
#
loop_
_entity.id
_entity.type
_entity.pdbx_description
1 polymer ?
#
loop_
_entity_poly.entity_id
_entity_poly.type
_entity_poly.pdbx_seq_one_letter_code
_entity_poly.pdbx_strand_id
1 'polypeptide(L)'
;IKNNQTGIEEELKFTDEKVIVPGISLLQRDKNTDLVYLSYSSPKTPSKTYLYNLKTKEKKLVKEQEIPSGHNPDDYIVERLECPSHDGRLVPLTITRHKKTKIDGSANILLYGYGSYGSSMSPGFSSTRLSLIDRDIIWVTAHIRGGMERGMKWWKEGKLLNKKNTFRDYIAAANYLIDNKY
;
A
#
# COMPACT_ATOMS: atom_id res chain seq x y z
N ILE A 1 -11.25 -6.21 -15.71
CA ILE A 1 -12.22 -5.63 -16.68
C ILE A 1 -13.15 -6.73 -17.11
N LYS A 2 -14.45 -6.44 -17.11
CA LYS A 2 -15.49 -7.34 -17.62
C LYS A 2 -16.06 -6.79 -18.91
N ASN A 3 -16.08 -7.61 -19.96
CA ASN A 3 -16.79 -7.28 -21.18
C ASN A 3 -18.28 -7.60 -21.00
N ASN A 4 -19.15 -6.60 -21.00
CA ASN A 4 -20.58 -6.78 -20.74
C ASN A 4 -21.34 -7.52 -21.85
N GLN A 5 -20.78 -7.59 -23.06
CA GLN A 5 -21.41 -8.31 -24.18
C GLN A 5 -21.04 -9.80 -24.18
N THR A 6 -19.78 -10.11 -23.89
CA THR A 6 -19.27 -11.49 -23.92
C THR A 6 -19.23 -12.15 -22.56
N GLY A 7 -19.32 -11.38 -21.46
CA GLY A 7 -19.15 -11.86 -20.09
C GLY A 7 -17.72 -12.20 -19.71
N ILE A 8 -16.75 -12.06 -20.62
CA ILE A 8 -15.34 -12.38 -20.40
C ILE A 8 -14.74 -11.37 -19.40
N GLU A 9 -14.09 -11.89 -18.38
CA GLU A 9 -13.34 -11.10 -17.40
C GLU A 9 -11.84 -11.19 -17.67
N GLU A 10 -11.15 -10.06 -17.60
CA GLU A 10 -9.71 -9.95 -17.81
C GLU A 10 -9.08 -9.18 -16.67
N GLU A 11 -8.00 -9.72 -16.10
CA GLU A 11 -7.22 -9.03 -15.08
C GLU A 11 -6.31 -7.98 -15.72
N LEU A 12 -6.31 -6.76 -15.17
CA LEU A 12 -5.38 -5.71 -15.55
C LEU A 12 -4.17 -5.72 -14.63
N LYS A 13 -3.02 -6.10 -15.17
CA LYS A 13 -1.75 -6.04 -14.46
C LYS A 13 -1.08 -4.67 -14.67
N PHE A 14 -0.97 -3.90 -13.59
CA PHE A 14 -0.33 -2.57 -13.59
C PHE A 14 1.20 -2.69 -13.57
N THR A 15 1.71 -3.56 -12.74
CA THR A 15 3.13 -3.77 -12.42
C THR A 15 3.32 -5.15 -11.78
N ASP A 16 4.57 -5.58 -11.59
CA ASP A 16 4.92 -6.79 -10.84
C ASP A 16 5.02 -6.54 -9.32
N GLU A 17 4.90 -5.29 -8.88
CA GLU A 17 4.90 -4.95 -7.47
C GLU A 17 3.65 -5.50 -6.76
N LYS A 18 3.85 -6.12 -5.59
CA LYS A 18 2.77 -6.77 -4.82
C LYS A 18 1.93 -5.80 -4.01
N VAL A 19 2.50 -4.63 -3.66
CA VAL A 19 1.83 -3.61 -2.85
C VAL A 19 1.69 -2.35 -3.68
N ILE A 20 0.49 -2.12 -4.20
CA ILE A 20 0.19 -0.97 -5.04
C ILE A 20 -1.11 -0.28 -4.62
N VAL A 21 -1.24 0.98 -5.01
CA VAL A 21 -2.49 1.75 -4.98
C VAL A 21 -2.91 1.98 -6.43
N PRO A 22 -3.78 1.13 -6.99
CA PRO A 22 -4.24 1.26 -8.38
C PRO A 22 -5.36 2.28 -8.50
N GLY A 23 -5.45 2.89 -9.68
CA GLY A 23 -6.55 3.75 -10.06
C GLY A 23 -6.91 3.59 -11.54
N ILE A 24 -8.20 3.65 -11.83
CA ILE A 24 -8.72 3.66 -13.20
C ILE A 24 -9.65 4.86 -13.33
N SER A 25 -9.45 5.66 -14.36
CA SER A 25 -10.35 6.75 -14.70
C SER A 25 -10.65 6.78 -16.20
N LEU A 26 -11.90 7.12 -16.51
CA LEU A 26 -12.32 7.26 -17.90
C LEU A 26 -11.75 8.54 -18.50
N LEU A 27 -11.50 8.53 -19.81
CA LEU A 27 -11.17 9.71 -20.59
C LEU A 27 -12.42 10.58 -20.72
N GLN A 28 -12.63 11.44 -19.72
CA GLN A 28 -13.74 12.39 -19.67
C GLN A 28 -15.11 11.78 -20.04
N ARG A 29 -15.88 12.45 -20.88
CA ARG A 29 -17.27 12.11 -21.23
C ARG A 29 -17.42 11.36 -22.54
N ASP A 30 -16.33 11.01 -23.22
CA ASP A 30 -16.39 10.29 -24.49
C ASP A 30 -16.70 8.81 -24.25
N LYS A 31 -17.94 8.43 -24.53
CA LYS A 31 -18.43 7.07 -24.39
C LYS A 31 -18.00 6.14 -25.55
N ASN A 32 -17.42 6.71 -26.61
CA ASN A 32 -17.04 5.98 -27.83
C ASN A 32 -15.54 5.70 -27.92
N THR A 33 -14.79 5.92 -26.83
CA THR A 33 -13.36 5.65 -26.81
C THR A 33 -13.06 4.34 -26.09
N ASP A 34 -12.06 3.61 -26.60
CA ASP A 34 -11.48 2.45 -25.95
C ASP A 34 -10.30 2.83 -25.04
N LEU A 35 -10.06 4.12 -24.85
CA LEU A 35 -8.96 4.62 -24.04
C LEU A 35 -9.40 4.88 -22.60
N VAL A 36 -8.54 4.51 -21.65
CA VAL A 36 -8.70 4.78 -20.22
C VAL A 36 -7.38 5.25 -19.63
N TYR A 37 -7.43 6.01 -18.55
CA TYR A 37 -6.27 6.27 -17.74
C TYR A 37 -6.12 5.18 -16.67
N LEU A 38 -4.95 4.56 -16.62
CA LEU A 38 -4.53 3.70 -15.54
C LEU A 38 -3.48 4.43 -14.72
N SER A 39 -3.65 4.46 -13.42
CA SER A 39 -2.64 5.03 -12.52
C SER A 39 -2.27 4.03 -11.44
N TYR A 40 -1.04 4.09 -10.97
CA TYR A 40 -0.66 3.40 -9.75
C TYR A 40 0.48 4.13 -9.05
N SER A 41 0.61 3.87 -7.77
CA SER A 41 1.80 4.13 -6.97
C SER A 41 2.02 2.97 -6.01
N SER A 42 3.21 2.88 -5.45
CA SER A 42 3.54 1.93 -4.38
C SER A 42 4.29 2.66 -3.27
N PRO A 43 4.62 2.00 -2.14
CA PRO A 43 5.47 2.64 -1.14
C PRO A 43 6.82 3.12 -1.67
N LYS A 44 7.35 2.48 -2.72
CA LYS A 44 8.63 2.79 -3.35
C LYS A 44 8.54 3.42 -4.74
N THR A 45 7.39 3.35 -5.41
CA THR A 45 7.22 3.85 -6.78
C THR A 45 6.35 5.10 -6.80
N PRO A 46 6.85 6.26 -7.26
CA PRO A 46 6.07 7.46 -7.46
C PRO A 46 4.84 7.23 -8.33
N SER A 47 3.85 8.11 -8.20
CA SER A 47 2.61 7.98 -8.98
C SER A 47 2.90 8.04 -10.47
N LYS A 48 2.44 7.02 -11.20
CA LYS A 48 2.51 6.91 -12.66
C LYS A 48 1.11 6.86 -13.24
N THR A 49 0.89 7.58 -14.34
CA THR A 49 -0.37 7.55 -15.09
C THR A 49 -0.08 7.13 -16.52
N TYR A 50 -0.85 6.18 -16.98
CA TYR A 50 -0.75 5.63 -18.35
C TYR A 50 -2.05 5.86 -19.10
N LEU A 51 -1.94 6.14 -20.38
CA LEU A 51 -3.04 5.98 -21.33
C LEU A 51 -3.02 4.52 -21.79
N TYR A 52 -4.14 3.83 -21.62
CA TYR A 52 -4.29 2.42 -21.93
C TYR A 52 -5.43 2.21 -22.93
N ASN A 53 -5.17 1.44 -23.98
CA ASN A 53 -6.18 1.06 -24.96
C ASN A 53 -6.75 -0.32 -24.60
N LEU A 54 -8.05 -0.38 -24.33
CA LEU A 54 -8.76 -1.59 -23.92
C LEU A 54 -8.78 -2.68 -25.01
N LYS A 55 -8.71 -2.28 -26.31
CA LYS A 55 -8.68 -3.22 -27.43
C LYS A 55 -7.29 -3.69 -27.79
N THR A 56 -6.35 -2.75 -28.02
CA THR A 56 -4.99 -3.09 -28.48
C THR A 56 -4.08 -3.50 -27.33
N LYS A 57 -4.49 -3.22 -26.05
CA LYS A 57 -3.70 -3.46 -24.83
C LYS A 57 -2.43 -2.61 -24.74
N GLU A 58 -2.26 -1.65 -25.62
CA GLU A 58 -1.13 -0.72 -25.58
C GLU A 58 -1.20 0.19 -24.36
N LYS A 59 -0.07 0.38 -23.73
CA LYS A 59 0.10 1.21 -22.52
C LYS A 59 1.18 2.25 -22.75
N LYS A 60 0.80 3.53 -22.74
CA LYS A 60 1.71 4.67 -22.90
C LYS A 60 1.79 5.47 -21.60
N LEU A 61 3.00 5.65 -21.04
CA LEU A 61 3.19 6.55 -19.90
C LEU A 61 2.91 8.00 -20.34
N VAL A 62 2.01 8.67 -19.63
CA VAL A 62 1.62 10.06 -19.91
C VAL A 62 1.99 11.01 -18.79
N LYS A 63 2.14 10.50 -17.56
CA LYS A 63 2.57 11.32 -16.43
C LYS A 63 3.29 10.45 -15.40
N GLU A 64 4.37 10.98 -14.84
CA GLU A 64 5.07 10.44 -13.67
C GLU A 64 5.31 11.57 -12.68
N GLN A 65 5.15 11.27 -11.40
CA GLN A 65 5.48 12.22 -10.34
C GLN A 65 6.98 12.42 -10.28
N GLU A 66 7.43 13.65 -10.49
CA GLU A 66 8.83 14.01 -10.38
C GLU A 66 9.29 14.06 -8.92
N ILE A 67 10.51 13.62 -8.68
CA ILE A 67 11.21 13.71 -7.40
C ILE A 67 12.50 14.51 -7.64
N PRO A 68 12.50 15.82 -7.38
CA PRO A 68 13.63 16.69 -7.73
C PRO A 68 14.97 16.30 -7.09
N SER A 69 14.92 15.66 -5.91
CA SER A 69 16.12 15.14 -5.22
C SER A 69 16.68 13.85 -5.83
N GLY A 70 16.05 13.33 -6.87
CA GLY A 70 16.32 12.00 -7.41
C GLY A 70 15.63 10.90 -6.61
N HIS A 71 15.32 9.79 -7.30
CA HIS A 71 14.71 8.62 -6.69
C HIS A 71 14.90 7.39 -7.58
N ASN A 72 15.36 6.29 -7.00
CA ASN A 72 15.41 5.01 -7.67
C ASN A 72 14.60 3.98 -6.87
N PRO A 73 13.45 3.50 -7.40
CA PRO A 73 12.62 2.50 -6.70
C PRO A 73 13.37 1.21 -6.31
N ASP A 74 14.44 0.85 -7.05
CA ASP A 74 15.21 -0.37 -6.79
C ASP A 74 16.13 -0.27 -5.56
N ASP A 75 16.23 0.90 -4.96
CA ASP A 75 16.94 1.09 -3.70
C ASP A 75 16.09 0.75 -2.48
N TYR A 76 14.80 0.47 -2.68
CA TYR A 76 13.84 0.22 -1.59
C TYR A 76 13.23 -1.16 -1.68
N ILE A 77 13.06 -1.77 -0.52
CA ILE A 77 12.37 -3.05 -0.33
C ILE A 77 11.01 -2.78 0.32
N VAL A 78 9.97 -3.37 -0.25
CA VAL A 78 8.61 -3.33 0.29
C VAL A 78 8.17 -4.74 0.62
N GLU A 79 7.79 -4.96 1.88
CA GLU A 79 7.36 -6.25 2.40
C GLU A 79 5.91 -6.14 2.92
N ARG A 80 5.13 -7.19 2.72
CA ARG A 80 3.80 -7.33 3.29
C ARG A 80 3.80 -8.53 4.21
N LEU A 81 3.65 -8.28 5.51
CA LEU A 81 3.62 -9.30 6.54
C LEU A 81 2.27 -9.32 7.25
N GLU A 82 2.04 -10.36 8.00
CA GLU A 82 0.89 -10.50 8.89
C GLU A 82 1.40 -10.90 10.28
N CYS A 83 1.10 -10.08 11.29
CA CYS A 83 1.44 -10.39 12.66
C CYS A 83 0.20 -10.86 13.44
N PRO A 84 0.32 -11.91 14.27
CA PRO A 84 -0.78 -12.33 15.11
C PRO A 84 -1.03 -11.33 16.23
N SER A 85 -2.30 -10.94 16.43
CA SER A 85 -2.76 -10.15 17.56
C SER A 85 -3.09 -11.08 18.74
N HIS A 86 -3.43 -10.48 19.89
CA HIS A 86 -3.76 -11.16 21.15
C HIS A 86 -4.89 -12.21 21.07
N ASP A 87 -5.75 -12.10 20.07
CA ASP A 87 -6.90 -12.97 19.81
C ASP A 87 -6.74 -13.86 18.56
N GLY A 88 -5.50 -13.96 18.04
CA GLY A 88 -5.17 -14.75 16.85
C GLY A 88 -5.54 -14.07 15.52
N ARG A 89 -6.11 -12.86 15.54
CA ARG A 89 -6.33 -12.09 14.30
C ARG A 89 -5.00 -11.68 13.71
N LEU A 90 -4.84 -11.89 12.41
CA LEU A 90 -3.64 -11.48 11.68
C LEU A 90 -3.75 -10.00 11.26
N VAL A 91 -2.88 -9.19 11.82
CA VAL A 91 -2.78 -7.75 11.51
C VAL A 91 -1.81 -7.55 10.36
N PRO A 92 -2.26 -6.99 9.22
CA PRO A 92 -1.36 -6.75 8.11
C PRO A 92 -0.39 -5.61 8.41
N LEU A 93 0.88 -5.80 8.04
CA LEU A 93 1.93 -4.80 8.12
C LEU A 93 2.47 -4.51 6.72
N THR A 94 2.65 -3.24 6.38
CA THR A 94 3.42 -2.83 5.20
C THR A 94 4.72 -2.21 5.67
N ILE A 95 5.83 -2.84 5.32
CA ILE A 95 7.19 -2.43 5.69
C ILE A 95 7.86 -1.84 4.47
N THR A 96 8.48 -0.68 4.63
CA THR A 96 9.30 -0.06 3.59
C THR A 96 10.64 0.32 4.18
N ARG A 97 11.72 -0.12 3.57
CA ARG A 97 13.09 0.15 4.02
C ARG A 97 14.03 0.34 2.85
N HIS A 98 15.13 1.01 3.07
CA HIS A 98 16.22 1.04 2.09
C HIS A 98 16.88 -0.35 2.04
N LYS A 99 17.33 -0.81 0.87
CA LYS A 99 17.95 -2.14 0.68
C LYS A 99 19.22 -2.35 1.50
N LYS A 100 19.93 -1.26 1.86
CA LYS A 100 21.14 -1.31 2.71
C LYS A 100 20.83 -1.47 4.20
N THR A 101 19.58 -1.14 4.64
CA THR A 101 19.20 -1.22 6.05
C THR A 101 19.14 -2.68 6.51
N LYS A 102 19.90 -3.01 7.53
CA LYS A 102 19.99 -4.37 8.07
C LYS A 102 18.75 -4.72 8.90
N ILE A 103 18.39 -6.01 8.89
CA ILE A 103 17.34 -6.58 9.73
C ILE A 103 18.04 -7.47 10.78
N ASP A 104 18.67 -6.81 11.75
CA ASP A 104 19.43 -7.46 12.83
C ASP A 104 19.09 -6.89 14.22
N GLY A 105 18.05 -6.05 14.29
CA GLY A 105 17.61 -5.37 15.50
C GLY A 105 18.33 -4.06 15.79
N SER A 106 19.23 -3.61 14.91
CA SER A 106 19.99 -2.36 15.11
C SER A 106 19.33 -1.14 14.48
N ALA A 107 18.41 -1.33 13.53
CA ALA A 107 17.74 -0.23 12.83
C ALA A 107 16.65 0.42 13.69
N ASN A 108 16.47 1.72 13.50
CA ASN A 108 15.33 2.42 14.09
C ASN A 108 14.06 2.16 13.27
N ILE A 109 12.94 1.93 13.95
CA ILE A 109 11.64 1.73 13.32
C ILE A 109 10.74 2.93 13.62
N LEU A 110 10.04 3.43 12.60
CA LEU A 110 8.87 4.27 12.77
C LEU A 110 7.63 3.42 12.48
N LEU A 111 6.94 3.00 13.54
CA LEU A 111 5.68 2.29 13.44
C LEU A 111 4.53 3.29 13.39
N TYR A 112 3.72 3.24 12.35
CA TYR A 112 2.54 4.08 12.14
C TYR A 112 1.27 3.23 12.03
N GLY A 113 0.19 3.70 12.65
CA GLY A 113 -1.14 3.11 12.52
C GLY A 113 -2.21 4.08 12.98
N TYR A 114 -3.41 4.03 12.39
CA TYR A 114 -4.52 4.90 12.75
C TYR A 114 -5.66 4.16 13.43
N GLY A 115 -6.29 3.20 12.74
CA GLY A 115 -7.28 2.30 13.29
C GLY A 115 -8.56 2.96 13.81
N SER A 116 -9.05 3.98 13.15
CA SER A 116 -10.29 4.67 13.56
C SER A 116 -11.16 5.08 12.37
N TYR A 117 -12.44 5.26 12.63
CA TYR A 117 -13.45 5.76 11.68
C TYR A 117 -13.57 4.99 10.36
N GLY A 118 -13.07 3.76 10.28
CA GLY A 118 -13.02 3.00 9.04
C GLY A 118 -12.03 3.55 8.01
N SER A 119 -11.13 4.44 8.41
CA SER A 119 -10.14 5.01 7.52
C SER A 119 -9.01 4.02 7.27
N SER A 120 -8.83 3.63 6.00
CA SER A 120 -7.74 2.74 5.59
C SER A 120 -6.46 3.53 5.32
N MET A 121 -5.34 3.02 5.83
CA MET A 121 -4.03 3.63 5.60
C MET A 121 -3.47 3.17 4.24
N SER A 122 -3.44 4.11 3.29
CA SER A 122 -2.92 3.83 1.97
C SER A 122 -1.40 3.57 2.01
N PRO A 123 -0.93 2.51 1.36
CA PRO A 123 0.50 2.24 1.20
C PRO A 123 1.11 2.99 0.00
N GLY A 124 0.52 4.09 -0.44
CA GLY A 124 1.01 4.87 -1.58
C GLY A 124 2.36 5.55 -1.34
N PHE A 125 2.93 6.07 -2.40
CA PHE A 125 4.19 6.81 -2.37
C PHE A 125 4.14 8.06 -1.49
N SER A 126 5.23 8.36 -0.81
CA SER A 126 5.40 9.59 -0.03
C SER A 126 6.88 9.99 0.01
N SER A 127 7.22 11.13 -0.59
CA SER A 127 8.59 11.67 -0.58
C SER A 127 9.07 12.01 0.83
N THR A 128 8.18 12.50 1.70
CA THR A 128 8.52 12.78 3.11
C THR A 128 8.88 11.52 3.88
N ARG A 129 8.20 10.40 3.58
CA ARG A 129 8.50 9.09 4.18
C ARG A 129 9.86 8.58 3.73
N LEU A 130 10.21 8.75 2.45
CA LEU A 130 11.52 8.35 1.92
C LEU A 130 12.66 9.08 2.62
N SER A 131 12.49 10.35 2.97
CA SER A 131 13.53 11.11 3.68
C SER A 131 13.92 10.47 5.04
N LEU A 132 13.02 9.74 5.69
CA LEU A 132 13.31 8.96 6.89
C LEU A 132 13.98 7.63 6.53
N ILE A 133 13.48 6.96 5.50
CA ILE A 133 13.99 5.66 5.04
C ILE A 133 15.44 5.78 4.55
N ASP A 134 15.79 6.88 3.87
CA ASP A 134 17.15 7.17 3.40
C ASP A 134 18.15 7.40 4.56
N ARG A 135 17.65 7.68 5.76
CA ARG A 135 18.41 7.77 7.02
C ARG A 135 18.42 6.47 7.83
N ASP A 136 18.21 5.33 7.16
CA ASP A 136 18.19 3.99 7.75
C ASP A 136 17.04 3.75 8.76
N ILE A 137 15.93 4.51 8.66
CA ILE A 137 14.73 4.25 9.42
C ILE A 137 13.83 3.29 8.64
N ILE A 138 13.41 2.21 9.26
CA ILE A 138 12.40 1.30 8.70
C ILE A 138 11.02 1.92 8.94
N TRP A 139 10.27 2.18 7.87
CA TRP A 139 8.90 2.64 7.98
C TRP A 139 7.94 1.45 7.98
N VAL A 140 7.10 1.35 8.98
CA VAL A 140 6.09 0.31 9.08
C VAL A 140 4.70 0.93 9.23
N THR A 141 3.77 0.54 8.37
CA THR A 141 2.35 0.84 8.53
C THR A 141 1.63 -0.40 9.04
N ALA A 142 1.09 -0.33 10.26
CA ALA A 142 0.24 -1.35 10.82
C ALA A 142 -1.23 -1.07 10.46
N HIS A 143 -1.85 -1.99 9.75
CA HIS A 143 -3.25 -1.88 9.30
C HIS A 143 -4.19 -2.46 10.36
N ILE A 144 -4.22 -1.78 11.51
CA ILE A 144 -4.90 -2.23 12.73
C ILE A 144 -6.43 -2.10 12.65
N ARG A 145 -7.14 -2.89 13.46
CA ARG A 145 -8.61 -2.85 13.54
C ARG A 145 -9.13 -1.47 13.90
N GLY A 146 -10.30 -1.15 13.35
CA GLY A 146 -10.90 0.18 13.39
C GLY A 146 -10.71 0.97 12.10
N GLY A 147 -9.73 0.58 11.24
CA GLY A 147 -9.69 0.88 9.82
C GLY A 147 -10.60 -0.06 9.00
N MET A 148 -10.58 0.05 7.67
CA MET A 148 -11.35 -0.81 6.76
C MET A 148 -10.46 -1.63 5.81
N GLU A 149 -9.19 -1.81 6.12
CA GLU A 149 -8.22 -2.51 5.27
C GLU A 149 -8.61 -3.97 4.98
N ARG A 150 -9.39 -4.57 5.88
CA ARG A 150 -10.00 -5.91 5.71
C ARG A 150 -11.54 -5.84 5.69
N GLY A 151 -12.09 -4.70 5.26
CA GLY A 151 -13.52 -4.48 5.10
C GLY A 151 -14.26 -4.14 6.39
N MET A 152 -15.59 -4.14 6.30
CA MET A 152 -16.50 -3.67 7.36
C MET A 152 -16.33 -4.40 8.69
N LYS A 153 -16.01 -5.70 8.66
CA LYS A 153 -15.79 -6.49 9.88
C LYS A 153 -14.58 -5.99 10.66
N TRP A 154 -13.50 -5.65 9.95
CA TRP A 154 -12.27 -5.12 10.54
C TRP A 154 -12.50 -3.80 11.28
N TRP A 155 -13.34 -2.93 10.70
CA TRP A 155 -13.77 -1.71 11.35
C TRP A 155 -14.61 -1.97 12.59
N LYS A 156 -15.66 -2.83 12.50
CA LYS A 156 -16.56 -3.14 13.62
C LYS A 156 -15.81 -3.77 14.81
N GLU A 157 -14.81 -4.58 14.57
CA GLU A 157 -13.98 -5.21 15.59
C GLU A 157 -12.98 -4.25 16.27
N GLY A 158 -12.86 -2.99 15.81
CA GLY A 158 -11.98 -1.97 16.39
C GLY A 158 -12.71 -0.68 16.80
N LYS A 159 -14.04 -0.68 16.97
CA LYS A 159 -14.81 0.51 17.39
C LYS A 159 -15.62 0.29 18.66
N LEU A 160 -16.06 1.38 19.30
CA LEU A 160 -16.92 1.39 20.50
C LEU A 160 -16.34 0.46 21.59
N LEU A 161 -17.10 -0.51 22.07
CA LEU A 161 -16.70 -1.46 23.10
C LEU A 161 -15.52 -2.35 22.70
N ASN A 162 -15.28 -2.50 21.38
CA ASN A 162 -14.16 -3.25 20.81
C ASN A 162 -12.90 -2.39 20.56
N LYS A 163 -12.91 -1.11 20.93
CA LYS A 163 -11.81 -0.17 20.63
C LYS A 163 -10.47 -0.61 21.20
N LYS A 164 -10.45 -1.36 22.29
CA LYS A 164 -9.22 -1.92 22.87
C LYS A 164 -8.45 -2.80 21.88
N ASN A 165 -9.13 -3.45 20.92
CA ASN A 165 -8.47 -4.27 19.90
C ASN A 165 -7.55 -3.47 19.00
N THR A 166 -7.89 -2.21 18.67
CA THR A 166 -7.01 -1.31 17.91
C THR A 166 -5.64 -1.15 18.58
N PHE A 167 -5.65 -0.88 19.88
CA PHE A 167 -4.41 -0.69 20.65
C PHE A 167 -3.63 -2.00 20.83
N ARG A 168 -4.33 -3.10 21.06
CA ARG A 168 -3.71 -4.42 21.18
C ARG A 168 -3.07 -4.88 19.89
N ASP A 169 -3.71 -4.61 18.73
CA ASP A 169 -3.13 -4.86 17.42
C ASP A 169 -1.85 -4.06 17.20
N TYR A 170 -1.84 -2.79 17.64
CA TYR A 170 -0.67 -1.92 17.51
C TYR A 170 0.49 -2.41 18.38
N ILE A 171 0.21 -2.80 19.62
CA ILE A 171 1.20 -3.37 20.54
C ILE A 171 1.73 -4.71 20.00
N ALA A 172 0.85 -5.57 19.49
CA ALA A 172 1.25 -6.82 18.87
C ALA A 172 2.17 -6.60 17.66
N ALA A 173 1.87 -5.59 16.82
CA ALA A 173 2.72 -5.21 15.71
C ALA A 173 4.12 -4.78 16.18
N ALA A 174 4.20 -3.95 17.23
CA ALA A 174 5.47 -3.51 17.79
C ALA A 174 6.30 -4.70 18.31
N ASN A 175 5.70 -5.57 19.12
CA ASN A 175 6.37 -6.75 19.65
C ASN A 175 6.84 -7.69 18.54
N TYR A 176 5.98 -7.95 17.55
CA TYR A 176 6.32 -8.78 16.39
C TYR A 176 7.57 -8.26 15.65
N LEU A 177 7.67 -6.94 15.44
CA LEU A 177 8.83 -6.34 14.78
C LEU A 177 10.11 -6.51 15.61
N ILE A 178 10.04 -6.32 16.93
CA ILE A 178 11.17 -6.52 17.86
C ILE A 178 11.62 -7.99 17.84
N ASP A 179 10.69 -8.92 18.01
CA ASP A 179 10.96 -10.36 18.06
C ASP A 179 11.59 -10.88 16.76
N ASN A 180 11.23 -10.28 15.62
CA ASN A 180 11.77 -10.61 14.31
C ASN A 180 12.96 -9.72 13.89
N LYS A 181 13.52 -8.93 14.83
CA LYS A 181 14.75 -8.13 14.65
C LYS A 181 14.67 -7.08 13.53
N TYR A 182 13.47 -6.57 13.27
CA TYR A 182 13.35 -5.42 12.40
C TYR A 182 13.96 -4.18 13.00
#